data_7f6350a13e8cf1749cb3cdd33e39c539
#
_entry.id   7f6350a13e8cf1749cb3cdd33e39c539
#
_cell.length_a   1.000
_cell.length_b   1.000
_cell.length_c   1.000
_cell.angle_alpha   90.00
_cell.angle_beta   90.00
_cell.angle_gamma   90.00
#
_symmetry.space_group_name_H-M   'P 1'
#
loop_
_entity.id
_entity.type
_entity.pdbx_description
1 polymer ?
#
loop_
_entity_poly.entity_id
_entity_poly.type
_entity_poly.pdbx_seq_one_letter_code
_entity_poly.pdbx_strand_id
1 'polypeptide(L)'
;MVRGFYILGSDMLTQSRVLNTLGNNLANVNTTGFKKADVTQKAFGEMLLDRVDQNRTRVGDTSLMNIVDESDTDYSQGAFDPTGRNLDFAVRGDGFFAVQKGNGVVYTRNGSFNLDDQGYLVLAGQGRVLGDNGPIHLGTDKITVNSQGDIYTDSGRVDRIALYDVADKKNLTSLGEGIYSSSGATKMQNQNILWKNTEGSNVEVTTEMTQSIASERQLQSCSSALKMYDEVLDKAVDISKF
;
A
#
# COMPACT_ATOMS: atom_id res chain seq x y z
N MET A 1 11.66 15.95 -32.59
CA MET A 1 11.84 14.49 -32.57
C MET A 1 12.26 13.99 -31.20
N VAL A 2 13.28 14.54 -30.57
CA VAL A 2 13.77 14.13 -29.22
C VAL A 2 12.66 14.18 -28.12
N ARG A 3 11.76 15.14 -28.20
CA ARG A 3 10.64 15.31 -27.25
C ARG A 3 9.70 14.08 -27.17
N GLY A 4 9.31 13.54 -28.33
CA GLY A 4 8.44 12.36 -28.38
C GLY A 4 9.09 11.13 -27.74
N PHE A 5 10.39 10.98 -27.93
CA PHE A 5 11.17 9.90 -27.32
C PHE A 5 11.18 10.00 -25.79
N TYR A 6 11.41 11.20 -25.23
CA TYR A 6 11.36 11.40 -23.77
C TYR A 6 9.96 11.16 -23.18
N ILE A 7 8.90 11.61 -23.86
CA ILE A 7 7.52 11.39 -23.41
C ILE A 7 7.21 9.89 -23.37
N LEU A 8 7.51 9.16 -24.45
CA LEU A 8 7.28 7.72 -24.52
C LEU A 8 8.12 6.96 -23.50
N GLY A 9 9.38 7.35 -23.32
CA GLY A 9 10.26 6.75 -22.31
C GLY A 9 9.76 6.96 -20.89
N SER A 10 9.31 8.18 -20.54
CA SER A 10 8.74 8.46 -19.24
C SER A 10 7.43 7.71 -18.99
N ASP A 11 6.58 7.59 -20.01
CA ASP A 11 5.33 6.84 -19.92
C ASP A 11 5.58 5.34 -19.70
N MET A 12 6.57 4.76 -20.40
CA MET A 12 7.00 3.38 -20.18
C MET A 12 7.47 3.14 -18.73
N LEU A 13 8.27 4.05 -18.16
CA LEU A 13 8.70 3.95 -16.77
C LEU A 13 7.52 4.04 -15.80
N THR A 14 6.59 4.94 -16.08
CA THR A 14 5.36 5.10 -15.28
C THR A 14 4.51 3.84 -15.33
N GLN A 15 4.25 3.29 -16.54
CA GLN A 15 3.47 2.07 -16.69
C GLN A 15 4.16 0.85 -16.05
N SER A 16 5.49 0.78 -16.10
CA SER A 16 6.24 -0.27 -15.41
C SER A 16 6.07 -0.20 -13.89
N ARG A 17 6.06 1.00 -13.31
CA ARG A 17 5.79 1.17 -11.86
C ARG A 17 4.36 0.79 -11.49
N VAL A 18 3.38 1.21 -12.31
CA VAL A 18 1.97 0.81 -12.14
C VAL A 18 1.84 -0.71 -12.15
N LEU A 19 2.44 -1.39 -13.13
CA LEU A 19 2.43 -2.86 -13.21
C LEU A 19 3.07 -3.52 -11.98
N ASN A 20 4.17 -2.99 -11.48
CA ASN A 20 4.79 -3.51 -10.26
C ASN A 20 3.88 -3.37 -9.04
N THR A 21 3.17 -2.24 -8.91
CA THR A 21 2.21 -2.02 -7.81
C THR A 21 1.01 -2.95 -7.94
N LEU A 22 0.42 -3.08 -9.14
CA LEU A 22 -0.69 -4.00 -9.40
C LEU A 22 -0.27 -5.46 -9.14
N GLY A 23 0.94 -5.84 -9.55
CA GLY A 23 1.50 -7.17 -9.26
C GLY A 23 1.68 -7.42 -7.76
N ASN A 24 2.12 -6.40 -7.00
CA ASN A 24 2.22 -6.49 -5.55
C ASN A 24 0.84 -6.61 -4.89
N ASN A 25 -0.14 -5.82 -5.32
CA ASN A 25 -1.52 -5.92 -4.84
C ASN A 25 -2.09 -7.32 -5.10
N LEU A 26 -1.92 -7.83 -6.32
CA LEU A 26 -2.43 -9.15 -6.71
C LEU A 26 -1.76 -10.28 -5.93
N ALA A 27 -0.44 -10.20 -5.70
CA ALA A 27 0.28 -11.19 -4.88
C ALA A 27 -0.22 -11.23 -3.44
N ASN A 28 -0.71 -10.10 -2.91
CA ASN A 28 -1.16 -9.94 -1.53
C ASN A 28 -2.69 -9.94 -1.37
N VAL A 29 -3.45 -10.35 -2.39
CA VAL A 29 -4.92 -10.41 -2.31
C VAL A 29 -5.43 -11.33 -1.20
N ASN A 30 -4.72 -12.43 -0.92
CA ASN A 30 -5.05 -13.38 0.14
C ASN A 30 -4.29 -13.11 1.46
N THR A 31 -3.51 -12.03 1.54
CA THR A 31 -2.75 -11.70 2.73
C THR A 31 -3.63 -10.95 3.72
N THR A 32 -3.75 -11.49 4.93
CA THR A 32 -4.53 -10.91 6.02
C THR A 32 -4.08 -9.50 6.37
N GLY A 33 -5.02 -8.56 6.43
CA GLY A 33 -4.75 -7.17 6.80
C GLY A 33 -3.96 -6.36 5.77
N PHE A 34 -3.74 -6.89 4.57
CA PHE A 34 -3.08 -6.15 3.49
C PHE A 34 -3.97 -5.01 2.98
N LYS A 35 -3.36 -3.87 2.71
CA LYS A 35 -4.01 -2.69 2.14
C LYS A 35 -3.39 -2.39 0.78
N LYS A 36 -4.24 -2.22 -0.24
CA LYS A 36 -3.79 -1.97 -1.60
C LYS A 36 -3.04 -0.64 -1.69
N ALA A 37 -2.03 -0.61 -2.54
CA ALA A 37 -1.34 0.60 -2.92
C ALA A 37 -1.82 1.05 -4.29
N ASP A 38 -2.14 2.33 -4.44
CA ASP A 38 -2.47 2.97 -5.70
C ASP A 38 -1.34 3.91 -6.13
N VAL A 39 -1.11 4.02 -7.42
CA VAL A 39 -0.10 4.91 -8.00
C VAL A 39 -0.79 6.10 -8.63
N THR A 40 -0.51 7.28 -8.09
CA THR A 40 -1.01 8.53 -8.66
C THR A 40 -0.01 9.06 -9.69
N GLN A 41 -0.52 9.36 -10.88
CA GLN A 41 0.27 9.95 -11.97
C GLN A 41 0.00 11.45 -12.04
N LYS A 42 1.06 12.23 -12.14
CA LYS A 42 0.97 13.67 -12.40
C LYS A 42 1.73 14.06 -13.67
N ALA A 43 1.14 14.96 -14.44
CA ALA A 43 1.85 15.62 -15.53
C ALA A 43 2.92 16.55 -14.93
N PHE A 44 4.18 16.31 -15.27
CA PHE A 44 5.28 17.16 -14.79
C PHE A 44 5.65 18.24 -15.80
N GLY A 45 5.72 19.47 -15.32
CA GLY A 45 6.20 20.61 -16.11
C GLY A 45 5.22 21.07 -17.19
N GLU A 46 4.25 21.88 -16.80
CA GLU A 46 3.56 22.72 -17.79
C GLU A 46 4.54 23.73 -18.36
N MET A 47 4.88 23.57 -19.62
CA MET A 47 5.70 24.52 -20.34
C MET A 47 4.78 25.48 -21.12
N LEU A 48 4.86 26.75 -20.76
CA LEU A 48 4.18 27.81 -21.48
C LEU A 48 4.68 27.87 -22.93
N LEU A 49 3.76 27.68 -23.88
CA LEU A 49 4.04 27.89 -25.28
C LEU A 49 3.69 29.36 -25.65
N ASP A 50 4.72 30.16 -25.76
CA ASP A 50 4.58 31.51 -26.27
C ASP A 50 4.86 31.55 -27.80
N ARG A 51 3.96 32.12 -28.56
CA ARG A 51 4.24 32.47 -29.94
C ARG A 51 5.16 33.71 -29.95
N VAL A 52 6.37 33.52 -30.41
CA VAL A 52 7.34 34.60 -30.56
C VAL A 52 7.04 35.34 -31.88
N ASP A 53 6.11 36.27 -31.82
CA ASP A 53 5.84 37.27 -32.83
C ASP A 53 6.11 38.66 -32.21
N GLN A 54 5.90 39.74 -32.93
CA GLN A 54 6.13 41.14 -32.43
C GLN A 54 5.41 41.42 -31.09
N ASN A 55 4.33 40.69 -30.79
CA ASN A 55 3.69 40.61 -29.47
C ASN A 55 3.69 39.16 -28.99
N ARG A 56 4.39 38.89 -27.88
CA ARG A 56 4.32 37.57 -27.21
C ARG A 56 2.89 37.27 -26.82
N THR A 57 2.24 36.38 -27.55
CA THR A 57 0.90 35.87 -27.20
C THR A 57 1.02 34.44 -26.67
N ARG A 58 0.46 34.22 -25.49
CA ARG A 58 0.33 32.86 -24.88
C ARG A 58 -0.57 32.04 -25.80
N VAL A 59 -0.05 30.92 -26.30
CA VAL A 59 -0.78 30.01 -27.21
C VAL A 59 -1.35 28.81 -26.49
N GLY A 60 -0.79 28.46 -25.33
CA GLY A 60 -1.26 27.33 -24.51
C GLY A 60 -0.16 26.74 -23.65
N ASP A 61 -0.55 25.71 -22.89
CA ASP A 61 0.35 24.94 -22.05
C ASP A 61 0.57 23.56 -22.66
N THR A 62 1.78 23.03 -22.52
CA THR A 62 2.08 21.65 -22.93
C THR A 62 2.78 20.92 -21.79
N SER A 63 2.29 19.74 -21.46
CA SER A 63 2.96 18.85 -20.51
C SER A 63 4.05 18.04 -21.20
N LEU A 64 5.21 17.92 -20.56
CA LEU A 64 6.38 17.27 -21.13
C LEU A 64 6.60 15.83 -20.67
N MET A 65 6.11 15.46 -19.49
CA MET A 65 6.35 14.16 -18.89
C MET A 65 5.20 13.77 -17.96
N ASN A 66 4.84 12.49 -17.97
CA ASN A 66 4.08 11.87 -16.89
C ASN A 66 5.07 11.29 -15.89
N ILE A 67 4.92 11.63 -14.61
CA ILE A 67 5.74 11.09 -13.53
C ILE A 67 4.80 10.44 -12.51
N VAL A 68 5.22 9.32 -11.94
CA VAL A 68 4.61 8.79 -10.73
C VAL A 68 4.93 9.76 -9.61
N ASP A 69 3.92 10.40 -9.07
CA ASP A 69 4.07 11.39 -8.01
C ASP A 69 4.18 10.71 -6.64
N GLU A 70 3.23 9.88 -6.32
CA GLU A 70 3.14 9.24 -5.01
C GLU A 70 2.49 7.86 -5.12
N SER A 71 2.92 6.93 -4.27
CA SER A 71 2.20 5.69 -4.01
C SER A 71 1.36 5.93 -2.77
N ASP A 72 0.06 6.01 -2.94
CA ASP A 72 -0.89 6.15 -1.83
C ASP A 72 -1.43 4.78 -1.43
N THR A 73 -1.64 4.57 -0.12
CA THR A 73 -2.21 3.32 0.40
C THR A 73 -3.66 3.54 0.77
N ASP A 74 -4.56 2.74 0.19
CA ASP A 74 -5.97 2.74 0.54
C ASP A 74 -6.20 1.95 1.84
N TYR A 75 -6.46 2.67 2.92
CA TYR A 75 -6.73 2.07 4.24
C TYR A 75 -8.21 1.69 4.43
N SER A 76 -9.03 1.63 3.38
CA SER A 76 -10.40 1.15 3.47
C SER A 76 -10.46 -0.26 4.06
N GLN A 77 -11.57 -0.56 4.75
CA GLN A 77 -11.74 -1.83 5.43
C GLN A 77 -11.98 -2.97 4.44
N GLY A 78 -11.24 -4.08 4.61
CA GLY A 78 -11.46 -5.32 3.87
C GLY A 78 -12.63 -6.14 4.42
N ALA A 79 -12.95 -7.24 3.76
CA ALA A 79 -13.94 -8.19 4.24
C ALA A 79 -13.45 -8.88 5.54
N PHE A 80 -14.39 -9.27 6.39
CA PHE A 80 -14.08 -10.06 7.58
C PHE A 80 -14.30 -11.53 7.30
N ASP A 81 -13.28 -12.33 7.59
CA ASP A 81 -13.31 -13.77 7.42
C ASP A 81 -13.32 -14.47 8.79
N PRO A 82 -14.38 -15.19 9.15
CA PRO A 82 -14.42 -15.95 10.40
C PRO A 82 -13.52 -17.19 10.31
N THR A 83 -12.45 -17.23 11.11
CA THR A 83 -11.48 -18.32 11.13
C THR A 83 -11.72 -19.35 12.21
N GLY A 84 -12.41 -18.95 13.28
CA GLY A 84 -12.62 -19.80 14.46
C GLY A 84 -11.40 -19.98 15.35
N ARG A 85 -10.19 -19.48 14.97
CA ARG A 85 -8.98 -19.56 15.81
C ARG A 85 -9.08 -18.56 16.95
N ASN A 86 -8.64 -18.98 18.15
CA ASN A 86 -8.70 -18.15 19.36
C ASN A 86 -7.79 -16.93 19.30
N LEU A 87 -6.70 -16.99 18.52
CA LEU A 87 -5.67 -15.94 18.43
C LEU A 87 -5.84 -15.06 17.20
N ASP A 88 -6.96 -15.17 16.48
CA ASP A 88 -7.27 -14.31 15.34
C ASP A 88 -8.20 -13.18 15.74
N PHE A 89 -7.81 -11.98 15.34
CA PHE A 89 -8.51 -10.73 15.66
C PHE A 89 -8.65 -9.85 14.43
N ALA A 90 -9.74 -9.12 14.33
CA ALA A 90 -9.91 -8.09 13.34
C ALA A 90 -10.35 -6.78 13.99
N VAL A 91 -9.90 -5.66 13.47
CA VAL A 91 -10.32 -4.33 13.90
C VAL A 91 -11.52 -3.91 13.09
N ARG A 92 -12.63 -3.54 13.74
CA ARG A 92 -13.80 -2.97 13.09
C ARG A 92 -13.75 -1.45 13.15
N GLY A 93 -13.58 -0.83 12.00
CA GLY A 93 -13.39 0.61 11.87
C GLY A 93 -11.92 1.01 11.78
N ASP A 94 -11.60 2.23 12.21
CA ASP A 94 -10.23 2.75 12.17
C ASP A 94 -9.36 2.14 13.28
N GLY A 95 -8.04 2.26 13.14
CA GLY A 95 -7.04 1.81 14.12
C GLY A 95 -6.18 0.65 13.60
N PHE A 96 -5.06 0.43 14.25
CA PHE A 96 -4.06 -0.58 13.93
C PHE A 96 -3.61 -1.28 15.20
N PHE A 97 -3.28 -2.55 15.09
CA PHE A 97 -2.55 -3.26 16.14
C PHE A 97 -1.13 -2.71 16.23
N ALA A 98 -0.62 -2.58 17.44
CA ALA A 98 0.76 -2.20 17.68
C ALA A 98 1.60 -3.45 17.99
N VAL A 99 2.75 -3.56 17.32
CA VAL A 99 3.69 -4.67 17.46
C VAL A 99 5.06 -4.11 17.78
N GLN A 100 5.71 -4.64 18.80
CA GLN A 100 7.07 -4.27 19.17
C GLN A 100 8.06 -5.03 18.29
N LYS A 101 8.76 -4.31 17.40
CA LYS A 101 9.80 -4.84 16.53
C LYS A 101 11.16 -4.27 16.95
N GLY A 102 11.95 -5.07 17.65
CA GLY A 102 13.21 -4.58 18.25
C GLY A 102 12.97 -3.44 19.23
N ASN A 103 13.57 -2.26 18.98
CA ASN A 103 13.42 -1.06 19.82
C ASN A 103 12.30 -0.12 19.36
N GLY A 104 11.58 -0.46 18.28
CA GLY A 104 10.51 0.37 17.72
C GLY A 104 9.14 -0.28 17.83
N VAL A 105 8.12 0.55 17.57
CA VAL A 105 6.73 0.08 17.45
C VAL A 105 6.32 0.21 16.00
N VAL A 106 5.72 -0.84 15.46
CA VAL A 106 5.14 -0.89 14.13
C VAL A 106 3.65 -1.18 14.23
N TYR A 107 2.91 -0.75 13.23
CA TYR A 107 1.46 -0.84 13.19
C TYR A 107 1.02 -1.75 12.07
N THR A 108 -0.03 -2.55 12.31
CA THR A 108 -0.55 -3.50 11.32
C THR A 108 -2.05 -3.68 11.44
N ARG A 109 -2.68 -4.08 10.33
CA ARG A 109 -4.06 -4.60 10.31
C ARG A 109 -4.12 -6.12 10.36
N ASN A 110 -2.96 -6.79 10.24
CA ASN A 110 -2.90 -8.23 10.34
C ASN A 110 -3.12 -8.65 11.80
N GLY A 111 -4.22 -9.33 12.06
CA GLY A 111 -4.58 -9.84 13.37
C GLY A 111 -4.44 -11.35 13.53
N SER A 112 -3.76 -12.03 12.60
CA SER A 112 -3.48 -13.46 12.72
C SER A 112 -2.24 -13.66 13.59
N PHE A 113 -2.47 -13.74 14.91
CA PHE A 113 -1.40 -13.86 15.88
C PHE A 113 -1.11 -15.33 16.26
N ASN A 114 0.06 -15.50 16.87
CA ASN A 114 0.51 -16.77 17.44
C ASN A 114 1.06 -16.53 18.85
N LEU A 115 1.38 -17.62 19.56
CA LEU A 115 2.14 -17.55 20.81
C LEU A 115 3.60 -17.91 20.56
N ASP A 116 4.50 -17.18 21.21
CA ASP A 116 5.92 -17.57 21.26
C ASP A 116 6.16 -18.63 22.36
N ASP A 117 7.36 -19.18 22.39
CA ASP A 117 7.76 -20.19 23.39
C ASP A 117 7.72 -19.66 24.83
N GLN A 118 7.67 -18.35 25.00
CA GLN A 118 7.55 -17.70 26.30
C GLN A 118 6.10 -17.34 26.66
N GLY A 119 5.12 -17.67 25.81
CA GLY A 119 3.71 -17.40 26.02
C GLY A 119 3.25 -15.96 25.69
N TYR A 120 4.05 -15.20 24.98
CA TYR A 120 3.65 -13.87 24.48
C TYR A 120 2.88 -13.97 23.16
N LEU A 121 1.92 -13.07 23.00
CA LEU A 121 1.21 -12.91 21.75
C LEU A 121 2.12 -12.22 20.72
N VAL A 122 2.37 -12.88 19.58
CA VAL A 122 3.30 -12.40 18.54
C VAL A 122 2.66 -12.41 17.16
N LEU A 123 3.08 -11.47 16.33
CA LEU A 123 2.88 -11.53 14.90
C LEU A 123 4.10 -12.21 14.27
N ALA A 124 3.87 -13.29 13.52
CA ALA A 124 4.93 -14.12 12.96
C ALA A 124 5.94 -13.25 12.18
N GLY A 125 7.24 -13.40 12.48
CA GLY A 125 8.32 -12.67 11.84
C GLY A 125 8.45 -11.18 12.19
N GLN A 126 7.51 -10.60 12.97
CA GLN A 126 7.49 -9.16 13.25
C GLN A 126 7.78 -8.79 14.70
N GLY A 127 7.18 -9.47 15.64
CA GLY A 127 7.44 -9.22 17.07
C GLY A 127 6.23 -9.41 17.97
N ARG A 128 6.31 -8.88 19.19
CA ARG A 128 5.30 -9.05 20.23
C ARG A 128 4.20 -8.00 20.12
N VAL A 129 2.95 -8.43 20.24
CA VAL A 129 1.79 -7.53 20.20
C VAL A 129 1.70 -6.76 21.51
N LEU A 130 1.44 -5.46 21.40
CA LEU A 130 1.33 -4.56 22.54
C LEU A 130 -0.13 -4.45 23.02
N GLY A 131 -0.29 -4.58 24.31
CA GLY A 131 -1.50 -4.27 25.05
C GLY A 131 -1.41 -2.94 25.79
N ASP A 132 -2.33 -2.74 26.74
CA ASP A 132 -2.37 -1.55 27.58
C ASP A 132 -1.15 -1.44 28.49
N ASN A 133 -0.63 -2.57 28.98
CA ASN A 133 0.46 -2.66 29.96
C ASN A 133 1.81 -3.07 29.32
N GLY A 134 1.90 -3.18 28.00
CA GLY A 134 3.09 -3.60 27.27
C GLY A 134 2.87 -4.87 26.44
N PRO A 135 3.89 -5.69 26.20
CA PRO A 135 3.73 -6.95 25.47
C PRO A 135 2.75 -7.89 26.17
N ILE A 136 1.77 -8.40 25.43
CA ILE A 136 0.70 -9.25 25.97
C ILE A 136 1.25 -10.66 26.24
N HIS A 137 1.24 -11.09 27.51
CA HIS A 137 1.63 -12.42 27.93
C HIS A 137 0.38 -13.26 28.29
N LEU A 138 0.11 -14.29 27.50
CA LEU A 138 -1.08 -15.13 27.65
C LEU A 138 -0.77 -16.48 28.35
N GLY A 139 0.35 -17.09 27.99
CA GLY A 139 0.74 -18.42 28.47
C GLY A 139 -0.14 -19.58 27.99
N THR A 140 -1.30 -19.27 27.36
CA THR A 140 -2.26 -20.26 26.86
C THR A 140 -3.01 -19.71 25.63
N ASP A 141 -3.47 -20.61 24.78
CA ASP A 141 -4.34 -20.31 23.65
C ASP A 141 -5.85 -20.31 24.01
N LYS A 142 -6.19 -20.77 25.24
CA LYS A 142 -7.56 -20.77 25.76
C LYS A 142 -7.91 -19.41 26.33
N ILE A 143 -8.36 -18.52 25.46
CA ILE A 143 -8.73 -17.17 25.82
C ILE A 143 -10.17 -16.87 25.45
N THR A 144 -10.74 -15.87 26.09
CA THR A 144 -12.01 -15.25 25.73
C THR A 144 -11.77 -13.75 25.61
N VAL A 145 -12.31 -13.14 24.56
CA VAL A 145 -12.09 -11.72 24.30
C VAL A 145 -13.43 -11.03 24.09
N ASN A 146 -13.58 -9.86 24.69
CA ASN A 146 -14.76 -9.03 24.47
C ASN A 146 -14.58 -8.06 23.27
N SER A 147 -15.63 -7.38 22.87
CA SER A 147 -15.59 -6.41 21.75
C SER A 147 -14.69 -5.20 22.01
N GLN A 148 -14.31 -4.93 23.24
CA GLN A 148 -13.38 -3.86 23.60
C GLN A 148 -11.91 -4.33 23.63
N GLY A 149 -11.65 -5.59 23.29
CA GLY A 149 -10.30 -6.15 23.24
C GLY A 149 -9.73 -6.57 24.59
N ASP A 150 -10.55 -6.63 25.66
CA ASP A 150 -10.10 -7.19 26.93
C ASP A 150 -9.98 -8.71 26.79
N ILE A 151 -8.82 -9.23 27.14
CA ILE A 151 -8.50 -10.67 27.09
C ILE A 151 -8.66 -11.28 28.46
N TYR A 152 -9.40 -12.38 28.50
CA TYR A 152 -9.61 -13.18 29.68
C TYR A 152 -9.05 -14.58 29.48
N THR A 153 -8.39 -15.10 30.50
CA THR A 153 -7.99 -16.51 30.62
C THR A 153 -8.75 -17.13 31.77
N ASP A 154 -8.54 -18.41 32.00
CA ASP A 154 -9.12 -19.11 33.18
C ASP A 154 -8.69 -18.46 34.50
N SER A 155 -7.58 -17.73 34.54
CA SER A 155 -7.05 -16.99 35.70
C SER A 155 -7.65 -15.58 35.87
N GLY A 156 -8.48 -15.12 34.93
CA GLY A 156 -9.10 -13.80 34.96
C GLY A 156 -8.67 -12.89 33.81
N ARG A 157 -8.90 -11.60 33.95
CA ARG A 157 -8.47 -10.58 32.94
C ARG A 157 -6.95 -10.47 32.96
N VAL A 158 -6.34 -10.65 31.79
CA VAL A 158 -4.89 -10.55 31.60
C VAL A 158 -4.49 -9.12 31.18
N ASP A 159 -4.99 -8.67 30.04
CA ASP A 159 -4.67 -7.35 29.48
C ASP A 159 -5.74 -6.96 28.44
N ARG A 160 -5.57 -5.80 27.80
CA ARG A 160 -6.37 -5.34 26.68
C ARG A 160 -5.48 -5.11 25.48
N ILE A 161 -5.89 -5.58 24.30
CA ILE A 161 -5.20 -5.27 23.04
C ILE A 161 -5.26 -3.76 22.82
N ALA A 162 -4.10 -3.12 22.63
CA ALA A 162 -4.06 -1.70 22.37
C ALA A 162 -4.20 -1.42 20.85
N LEU A 163 -5.21 -0.65 20.48
CA LEU A 163 -5.34 -0.12 19.13
C LEU A 163 -4.83 1.33 19.07
N TYR A 164 -4.20 1.65 17.97
CA TYR A 164 -3.66 2.98 17.71
C TYR A 164 -4.26 3.54 16.43
N ASP A 165 -4.65 4.77 16.46
CA ASP A 165 -5.08 5.53 15.28
C ASP A 165 -4.05 6.59 14.92
N VAL A 166 -3.98 6.88 13.63
CA VAL A 166 -3.13 7.93 13.07
C VAL A 166 -4.04 8.92 12.37
N ALA A 167 -4.16 10.11 12.96
CA ALA A 167 -5.08 11.15 12.49
C ALA A 167 -4.85 11.53 11.02
N ASP A 168 -3.59 11.56 10.60
CA ASP A 168 -3.23 11.77 9.19
C ASP A 168 -2.55 10.51 8.65
N LYS A 169 -3.31 9.73 7.86
CA LYS A 169 -2.85 8.47 7.27
C LYS A 169 -1.66 8.65 6.31
N LYS A 170 -1.38 9.86 5.84
CA LYS A 170 -0.18 10.19 5.05
C LYS A 170 1.12 10.07 5.85
N ASN A 171 1.02 10.16 7.19
CA ASN A 171 2.18 9.97 8.08
C ASN A 171 2.50 8.49 8.34
N LEU A 172 1.74 7.57 7.75
CA LEU A 172 2.03 6.14 7.77
C LEU A 172 3.00 5.81 6.65
N THR A 173 4.20 5.38 7.01
CA THR A 173 5.18 4.87 6.05
C THR A 173 5.09 3.36 6.01
N SER A 174 4.82 2.79 4.84
CA SER A 174 4.83 1.33 4.65
C SER A 174 6.25 0.79 4.73
N LEU A 175 6.44 -0.22 5.57
CA LEU A 175 7.71 -0.96 5.68
C LEU A 175 7.68 -2.30 4.92
N GLY A 176 6.61 -2.56 4.18
CA GLY A 176 6.34 -3.86 3.53
C GLY A 176 5.58 -4.82 4.45
N GLU A 177 5.15 -5.95 3.89
CA GLU A 177 4.46 -7.04 4.63
C GLU A 177 3.22 -6.61 5.44
N GLY A 178 2.54 -5.52 5.04
CA GLY A 178 1.36 -5.00 5.76
C GLY A 178 1.68 -4.35 7.10
N ILE A 179 2.93 -3.90 7.30
CA ILE A 179 3.38 -3.16 8.46
C ILE A 179 3.67 -1.70 8.11
N TYR A 180 3.33 -0.83 9.05
CA TYR A 180 3.45 0.62 8.91
C TYR A 180 4.22 1.22 10.08
N SER A 181 4.96 2.26 9.82
CA SER A 181 5.61 3.10 10.83
C SER A 181 4.91 4.45 10.89
N SER A 182 4.74 5.00 12.07
CA SER A 182 4.21 6.35 12.27
C SER A 182 4.84 6.99 13.50
N SER A 183 5.11 8.30 13.44
CA SER A 183 5.56 9.08 14.58
C SER A 183 4.43 9.76 15.36
N GLY A 184 3.18 9.71 14.84
CA GLY A 184 2.01 10.42 15.38
C GLY A 184 0.84 9.53 15.80
N ALA A 185 1.09 8.24 16.05
CA ALA A 185 0.04 7.31 16.44
C ALA A 185 -0.44 7.58 17.88
N THR A 186 -1.75 7.67 18.05
CA THR A 186 -2.41 7.88 19.33
C THR A 186 -3.22 6.65 19.72
N LYS A 187 -3.17 6.28 21.00
CA LYS A 187 -3.91 5.13 21.50
C LYS A 187 -5.41 5.42 21.51
N MET A 188 -6.20 4.52 20.96
CA MET A 188 -7.66 4.62 20.94
C MET A 188 -8.26 4.20 22.28
N GLN A 189 -9.27 4.95 22.75
CA GLN A 189 -10.02 4.60 23.95
C GLN A 189 -11.24 3.72 23.66
N ASN A 190 -11.92 4.00 22.53
CA ASN A 190 -13.07 3.23 22.08
C ASN A 190 -12.61 2.29 20.96
N GLN A 191 -12.48 1.02 21.30
CA GLN A 191 -12.02 -0.02 20.38
C GLN A 191 -13.21 -0.91 20.02
N ASN A 192 -13.17 -1.47 18.79
CA ASN A 192 -14.11 -2.49 18.38
C ASN A 192 -13.33 -3.60 17.69
N ILE A 193 -13.11 -4.68 18.42
CA ILE A 193 -12.36 -5.84 17.99
C ILE A 193 -13.30 -7.03 17.80
N LEU A 194 -13.19 -7.64 16.64
CA LEU A 194 -13.87 -8.89 16.31
C LEU A 194 -12.92 -10.06 16.66
N TRP A 195 -13.34 -10.89 17.59
CA TRP A 195 -12.62 -12.09 17.97
C TRP A 195 -12.95 -13.26 17.03
N LYS A 196 -11.97 -14.14 16.78
CA LYS A 196 -12.07 -15.27 15.85
C LYS A 196 -12.35 -14.88 14.40
N ASN A 197 -11.98 -13.69 14.03
CA ASN A 197 -12.06 -13.18 12.67
C ASN A 197 -10.72 -12.59 12.27
N THR A 198 -10.46 -12.60 10.98
CA THR A 198 -9.34 -11.85 10.39
C THR A 198 -9.90 -10.85 9.38
N GLU A 199 -9.16 -9.75 9.17
CA GLU A 199 -9.48 -8.81 8.11
C GLU A 199 -8.77 -9.26 6.83
N GLY A 200 -9.52 -9.52 5.76
CA GLY A 200 -8.97 -9.82 4.44
C GLY A 200 -8.36 -8.59 3.78
N SER A 201 -7.68 -8.79 2.66
CA SER A 201 -7.20 -7.69 1.82
C SER A 201 -8.37 -6.89 1.23
N ASN A 202 -8.19 -5.58 1.01
CA ASN A 202 -9.14 -4.74 0.27
C ASN A 202 -8.87 -4.72 -1.25
N VAL A 203 -8.03 -5.62 -1.74
CA VAL A 203 -7.71 -5.79 -3.17
C VAL A 203 -8.82 -6.55 -3.88
N GLU A 204 -9.33 -5.99 -4.96
CA GLU A 204 -10.29 -6.68 -5.83
C GLU A 204 -9.56 -7.26 -7.05
N VAL A 205 -9.45 -8.59 -7.09
CA VAL A 205 -8.70 -9.33 -8.11
C VAL A 205 -9.09 -8.95 -9.53
N THR A 206 -10.40 -8.88 -9.81
CA THR A 206 -10.92 -8.61 -11.16
C THR A 206 -10.51 -7.23 -11.66
N THR A 207 -10.57 -6.24 -10.78
CA THR A 207 -10.18 -4.86 -11.08
C THR A 207 -8.67 -4.75 -11.31
N GLU A 208 -7.86 -5.33 -10.42
CA GLU A 208 -6.38 -5.29 -10.54
C GLU A 208 -5.90 -6.03 -11.82
N MET A 209 -6.48 -7.19 -12.14
CA MET A 209 -6.15 -7.91 -13.37
C MET A 209 -6.52 -7.12 -14.62
N THR A 210 -7.69 -6.48 -14.63
CA THR A 210 -8.13 -5.67 -15.78
C THR A 210 -7.20 -4.46 -15.99
N GLN A 211 -6.81 -3.80 -14.91
CA GLN A 211 -5.87 -2.69 -14.95
C GLN A 211 -4.47 -3.14 -15.37
N SER A 212 -4.03 -4.33 -14.93
CA SER A 212 -2.76 -4.92 -15.34
C SER A 212 -2.71 -5.15 -16.85
N ILE A 213 -3.75 -5.77 -17.42
CA ILE A 213 -3.85 -6.00 -18.87
C ILE A 213 -3.86 -4.66 -19.65
N ALA A 214 -4.58 -3.66 -19.14
CA ALA A 214 -4.61 -2.34 -19.76
C ALA A 214 -3.22 -1.67 -19.74
N SER A 215 -2.51 -1.71 -18.62
CA SER A 215 -1.15 -1.16 -18.47
C SER A 215 -0.14 -1.90 -19.34
N GLU A 216 -0.23 -3.23 -19.45
CA GLU A 216 0.63 -4.02 -20.34
C GLU A 216 0.42 -3.65 -21.81
N ARG A 217 -0.84 -3.50 -22.24
CA ARG A 217 -1.14 -3.07 -23.62
C ARG A 217 -0.62 -1.66 -23.90
N GLN A 218 -0.71 -0.75 -22.95
CA GLN A 218 -0.17 0.59 -23.07
C GLN A 218 1.36 0.55 -23.19
N LEU A 219 2.03 -0.24 -22.37
CA LEU A 219 3.48 -0.43 -22.43
C LEU A 219 3.92 -1.00 -23.80
N GLN A 220 3.20 -2.01 -24.33
CA GLN A 220 3.44 -2.57 -25.65
C GLN A 220 3.24 -1.51 -26.76
N SER A 221 2.21 -0.67 -26.65
CA SER A 221 1.95 0.42 -27.59
C SER A 221 3.08 1.45 -27.58
N CYS A 222 3.54 1.87 -26.39
CA CYS A 222 4.68 2.78 -26.24
C CYS A 222 5.96 2.19 -26.83
N SER A 223 6.22 0.90 -26.58
CA SER A 223 7.37 0.19 -27.16
C SER A 223 7.32 0.13 -28.69
N SER A 224 6.14 -0.12 -29.25
CA SER A 224 5.95 -0.12 -30.71
C SER A 224 6.14 1.27 -31.30
N ALA A 225 5.65 2.32 -30.63
CA ALA A 225 5.85 3.70 -31.03
C ALA A 225 7.34 4.09 -31.02
N LEU A 226 8.10 3.69 -30.00
CA LEU A 226 9.54 3.91 -29.93
C LEU A 226 10.27 3.26 -31.10
N LYS A 227 9.95 2.01 -31.45
CA LYS A 227 10.53 1.33 -32.61
C LYS A 227 10.26 2.07 -33.92
N MET A 228 9.02 2.58 -34.11
CA MET A 228 8.70 3.39 -35.27
C MET A 228 9.49 4.70 -35.32
N TYR A 229 9.74 5.31 -34.16
CA TYR A 229 10.60 6.50 -34.06
C TYR A 229 12.04 6.21 -34.48
N ASP A 230 12.60 5.09 -34.02
CA ASP A 230 13.96 4.65 -34.41
C ASP A 230 14.05 4.41 -35.90
N GLU A 231 13.07 3.73 -36.53
CA GLU A 231 13.04 3.51 -37.98
C GLU A 231 12.97 4.83 -38.78
N VAL A 232 12.22 5.81 -38.30
CA VAL A 232 12.15 7.14 -38.93
C VAL A 232 13.47 7.89 -38.81
N LEU A 233 14.14 7.79 -37.66
CA LEU A 233 15.45 8.40 -37.45
C LEU A 233 16.52 7.76 -38.35
N ASP A 234 16.54 6.44 -38.46
CA ASP A 234 17.45 5.71 -39.34
C ASP A 234 17.28 6.15 -40.82
N LYS A 235 16.03 6.21 -41.29
CA LYS A 235 15.74 6.69 -42.63
C LYS A 235 16.15 8.16 -42.82
N ALA A 236 15.96 9.02 -41.81
CA ALA A 236 16.38 10.42 -41.89
C ALA A 236 17.92 10.56 -41.98
N VAL A 237 18.66 9.71 -41.27
CA VAL A 237 20.13 9.66 -41.33
C VAL A 237 20.60 9.16 -42.69
N ASP A 238 19.94 8.15 -43.29
CA ASP A 238 20.29 7.64 -44.59
C ASP A 238 20.05 8.68 -45.70
N ILE A 239 18.98 9.45 -45.63
CA ILE A 239 18.72 10.55 -46.54
C ILE A 239 19.80 11.64 -46.42
N SER A 240 20.35 11.87 -45.23
CA SER A 240 21.38 12.90 -45.04
C SER A 240 22.77 12.50 -45.52
N LYS A 241 22.98 11.26 -45.97
CA LYS A 241 24.23 10.74 -46.52
C LYS A 241 24.35 10.93 -48.05
N PHE A 242 23.25 11.37 -48.67
CA PHE A 242 23.20 11.78 -50.07
C PHE A 242 23.28 13.30 -50.22
#